data_fa6073f5192dbe320a29c579d2da5d34
#
_entry.id   fa6073f5192dbe320a29c579d2da5d34
#
_cell.length_a   1.000
_cell.length_b   1.000
_cell.length_c   1.000
_cell.angle_alpha   90.00
_cell.angle_beta   90.00
_cell.angle_gamma   90.00
#
_symmetry.space_group_name_H-M   'P 1'
#
loop_
_entity.id
_entity.type
_entity.pdbx_description
1 polymer ?
#
loop_
_entity_poly.entity_id
_entity_poly.type
_entity_poly.pdbx_seq_one_letter_code
_entity_poly.pdbx_strand_id
1 'polypeptide(L)'
;MRNICFFNTLKTWGGGEKFYLENALGFKEKGYNTLVACDDHSILSQKIFSHDLVKLSVNNVKNLSFLNPFRLYKVYLLLKENDIDTLIFSTSQDLKLGGIAAKLARVNKIIYRRGLAHPIRGSFLNKFLLKHVITHIFANSEETKRTIRENLRSQIPENKITVLYNGIKTSKVDTETQLEEIKRNNPKEIILGNAGRLSKQKGQILLLDLANVLFQKKIPFKLYIAGTGELQNELEREIKKRNLQETVILMGFVKNIDAFMNSIDIFLLSSIWEGFGYVLVEAMIHSKPIVAFKITSNPEIVIHEKTGFLVDYPNMDDFVYQTLQLIENSQLRKEMGARGLSRVKEKFKLEDSISRLERYLSQ
;
A
#
# COMPACT_ATOMS: atom_id res chain seq x y z
N MET A 1 23.87 5.07 -19.68
CA MET A 1 23.20 4.87 -18.38
C MET A 1 21.70 4.95 -18.65
N ARG A 2 20.85 4.06 -18.14
CA ARG A 2 19.39 4.13 -18.43
C ARG A 2 18.73 5.18 -17.55
N ASN A 3 17.89 6.01 -18.17
CA ASN A 3 17.12 7.04 -17.47
C ASN A 3 15.73 6.50 -17.15
N ILE A 4 15.45 6.31 -15.86
CA ILE A 4 14.19 5.75 -15.37
C ILE A 4 13.35 6.86 -14.74
N CYS A 5 12.14 7.06 -15.23
CA CYS A 5 11.19 8.01 -14.68
C CYS A 5 10.05 7.30 -13.93
N PHE A 6 9.93 7.55 -12.66
CA PHE A 6 8.80 7.18 -11.83
C PHE A 6 7.74 8.28 -11.87
N PHE A 7 6.61 8.02 -12.52
CA PHE A 7 5.58 9.02 -12.81
C PHE A 7 4.34 8.83 -11.94
N ASN A 8 4.09 9.70 -10.98
CA ASN A 8 2.93 9.67 -10.10
C ASN A 8 2.46 11.08 -9.77
N THR A 9 1.30 11.46 -10.28
CA THR A 9 0.73 12.81 -10.11
C THR A 9 -0.34 12.90 -9.02
N LEU A 10 -0.49 11.88 -8.16
CA LEU A 10 -1.39 11.94 -7.02
C LEU A 10 -0.83 12.86 -5.93
N LYS A 11 -1.74 13.61 -5.29
CA LYS A 11 -1.38 14.53 -4.20
C LYS A 11 -1.40 13.87 -2.81
N THR A 12 -2.08 12.73 -2.70
CA THR A 12 -2.20 11.96 -1.45
C THR A 12 -0.93 11.15 -1.17
N TRP A 13 -0.84 10.59 0.03
CA TRP A 13 0.21 9.66 0.43
C TRP A 13 -0.39 8.33 0.85
N GLY A 14 0.18 7.25 0.36
CA GLY A 14 -0.20 5.89 0.68
C GLY A 14 0.82 4.87 0.18
N GLY A 15 0.46 3.60 0.19
CA GLY A 15 1.35 2.51 -0.26
C GLY A 15 1.75 2.61 -1.74
N GLY A 16 0.94 3.28 -2.57
CA GLY A 16 1.28 3.58 -3.96
C GLY A 16 2.48 4.52 -4.05
N GLU A 17 2.41 5.67 -3.39
CA GLU A 17 3.43 6.71 -3.40
C GLU A 17 4.70 6.24 -2.68
N LYS A 18 4.57 5.46 -1.61
CA LYS A 18 5.68 4.78 -0.93
C LYS A 18 6.48 3.90 -1.90
N PHE A 19 5.79 3.11 -2.75
CA PHE A 19 6.44 2.31 -3.79
C PHE A 19 7.30 3.17 -4.73
N TYR A 20 6.79 4.33 -5.19
CA TYR A 20 7.54 5.20 -6.10
C TYR A 20 8.79 5.75 -5.46
N LEU A 21 8.69 6.26 -4.23
CA LEU A 21 9.84 6.81 -3.51
C LEU A 21 10.90 5.73 -3.25
N GLU A 22 10.50 4.60 -2.68
CA GLU A 22 11.43 3.53 -2.29
C GLU A 22 12.12 2.89 -3.50
N ASN A 23 11.40 2.67 -4.60
CA ASN A 23 12.02 2.13 -5.82
C ASN A 23 12.92 3.18 -6.50
N ALA A 24 12.52 4.45 -6.54
CA ALA A 24 13.38 5.50 -7.09
C ALA A 24 14.70 5.60 -6.32
N LEU A 25 14.67 5.56 -5.00
CA LEU A 25 15.87 5.54 -4.16
C LEU A 25 16.73 4.30 -4.43
N GLY A 26 16.11 3.12 -4.46
CA GLY A 26 16.86 1.88 -4.68
C GLY A 26 17.50 1.78 -6.08
N PHE A 27 16.86 2.33 -7.12
CA PHE A 27 17.49 2.42 -8.44
C PHE A 27 18.61 3.45 -8.48
N LYS A 28 18.46 4.60 -7.78
CA LYS A 28 19.54 5.58 -7.62
C LYS A 28 20.76 4.95 -6.91
N GLU A 29 20.55 4.22 -5.81
CA GLU A 29 21.60 3.50 -5.09
C GLU A 29 22.34 2.47 -5.98
N LYS A 30 21.67 1.90 -6.98
CA LYS A 30 22.26 1.01 -7.99
C LYS A 30 22.95 1.74 -9.15
N GLY A 31 23.01 3.06 -9.13
CA GLY A 31 23.69 3.87 -10.14
C GLY A 31 22.86 4.21 -11.38
N TYR A 32 21.54 4.00 -11.36
CA TYR A 32 20.68 4.46 -12.45
C TYR A 32 20.40 5.96 -12.33
N ASN A 33 20.28 6.63 -13.48
CA ASN A 33 19.74 7.99 -13.50
C ASN A 33 18.23 7.94 -13.25
N THR A 34 17.82 8.31 -12.06
CA THR A 34 16.44 8.12 -11.59
C THR A 34 15.76 9.47 -11.37
N LEU A 35 14.64 9.64 -12.07
CA LEU A 35 13.82 10.84 -12.03
C LEU A 35 12.43 10.53 -11.50
N VAL A 36 11.82 11.48 -10.82
CA VAL A 36 10.43 11.33 -10.32
C VAL A 36 9.57 12.47 -10.84
N ALA A 37 8.60 12.12 -11.69
CA ALA A 37 7.61 13.07 -12.19
C ALA A 37 6.39 13.09 -11.27
N CYS A 38 6.10 14.23 -10.64
CA CYS A 38 4.99 14.37 -9.70
C CYS A 38 4.40 15.78 -9.67
N ASP A 39 3.25 15.92 -9.00
CA ASP A 39 2.65 17.23 -8.70
C ASP A 39 3.46 17.94 -7.60
N ASP A 40 3.79 19.21 -7.81
CA ASP A 40 4.60 20.01 -6.87
C ASP A 40 3.98 20.12 -5.48
N HIS A 41 2.64 20.05 -5.39
CA HIS A 41 1.90 20.10 -4.13
C HIS A 41 1.62 18.72 -3.53
N SER A 42 2.25 17.66 -4.05
CA SER A 42 2.10 16.30 -3.52
C SER A 42 3.02 16.06 -2.31
N ILE A 43 2.62 15.15 -1.43
CA ILE A 43 3.48 14.68 -0.34
C ILE A 43 4.72 13.96 -0.90
N LEU A 44 4.58 13.28 -2.05
CA LEU A 44 5.71 12.66 -2.74
C LEU A 44 6.76 13.72 -3.12
N SER A 45 6.35 14.88 -3.67
CA SER A 45 7.26 15.99 -4.01
C SER A 45 8.06 16.48 -2.80
N GLN A 46 7.42 16.63 -1.64
CA GLN A 46 8.11 17.04 -0.40
C GLN A 46 9.16 16.00 0.04
N LYS A 47 8.83 14.71 -0.05
CA LYS A 47 9.75 13.62 0.32
C LYS A 47 10.93 13.46 -0.66
N ILE A 48 10.72 13.70 -1.95
CA ILE A 48 11.78 13.64 -2.97
C ILE A 48 12.88 14.68 -2.67
N PHE A 49 12.47 15.89 -2.29
CA PHE A 49 13.40 16.97 -1.98
C PHE A 49 14.39 16.61 -0.86
N SER A 50 13.93 15.86 0.17
CA SER A 50 14.81 15.44 1.27
C SER A 50 15.79 14.32 0.91
N HIS A 51 15.70 13.73 -0.30
CA HIS A 51 16.49 12.57 -0.71
C HIS A 51 17.36 12.81 -1.97
N ASP A 52 17.50 14.06 -2.41
CA ASP A 52 18.31 14.43 -3.59
C ASP A 52 17.97 13.58 -4.83
N LEU A 53 16.68 13.39 -5.10
CA LEU A 53 16.16 12.80 -6.33
C LEU A 53 15.78 13.92 -7.32
N VAL A 54 16.04 13.67 -8.60
CA VAL A 54 15.65 14.64 -9.64
C VAL A 54 14.14 14.63 -9.80
N LYS A 55 13.53 15.81 -9.56
CA LYS A 55 12.08 16.01 -9.69
C LYS A 55 11.73 16.61 -11.04
N LEU A 56 10.71 16.07 -11.68
CA LEU A 56 10.05 16.63 -12.86
C LEU A 56 8.64 17.08 -12.50
N SER A 57 8.35 18.38 -12.70
CA SER A 57 7.06 18.97 -12.30
C SER A 57 5.96 18.68 -13.32
N VAL A 58 4.92 17.93 -12.90
CA VAL A 58 3.74 17.61 -13.72
C VAL A 58 2.47 17.87 -12.91
N ASN A 59 1.95 19.08 -12.99
CA ASN A 59 0.93 19.60 -12.11
C ASN A 59 -0.51 19.41 -12.63
N ASN A 60 -1.45 19.25 -11.67
CA ASN A 60 -2.90 19.28 -11.90
C ASN A 60 -3.38 18.29 -12.99
N VAL A 61 -2.84 17.08 -13.00
CA VAL A 61 -3.28 16.02 -13.92
C VAL A 61 -4.63 15.45 -13.50
N LYS A 62 -5.55 15.36 -14.46
CA LYS A 62 -6.90 14.79 -14.32
C LYS A 62 -7.13 13.75 -15.42
N ASN A 63 -8.19 12.96 -15.28
CA ASN A 63 -8.50 11.88 -16.24
C ASN A 63 -8.65 12.32 -17.70
N LEU A 64 -8.99 13.58 -17.97
CA LEU A 64 -9.14 14.15 -19.31
C LEU A 64 -7.96 15.05 -19.74
N SER A 65 -6.90 15.15 -18.93
CA SER A 65 -5.74 16.01 -19.22
C SER A 65 -5.03 15.64 -20.53
N PHE A 66 -5.12 14.38 -20.97
CA PHE A 66 -4.54 13.89 -22.22
C PHE A 66 -5.21 14.49 -23.48
N LEU A 67 -6.44 15.03 -23.38
CA LEU A 67 -7.14 15.71 -24.45
C LEU A 67 -6.61 17.14 -24.70
N ASN A 68 -5.86 17.70 -23.77
CA ASN A 68 -5.24 19.00 -23.93
C ASN A 68 -3.88 18.84 -24.64
N PRO A 69 -3.72 19.30 -25.90
CA PRO A 69 -2.51 19.10 -26.69
C PRO A 69 -1.29 19.81 -26.08
N PHE A 70 -1.47 20.96 -25.44
CA PHE A 70 -0.38 21.67 -24.78
C PHE A 70 0.18 20.91 -23.58
N ARG A 71 -0.70 20.29 -22.77
CA ARG A 71 -0.28 19.45 -21.65
C ARG A 71 0.42 18.18 -22.13
N LEU A 72 -0.12 17.56 -23.16
CA LEU A 72 0.48 16.37 -23.76
C LEU A 72 1.86 16.69 -24.31
N TYR A 73 1.98 17.80 -25.06
CA TYR A 73 3.24 18.27 -25.64
C TYR A 73 4.28 18.62 -24.55
N LYS A 74 3.85 19.27 -23.45
CA LYS A 74 4.74 19.57 -22.32
C LYS A 74 5.31 18.28 -21.70
N VAL A 75 4.49 17.26 -21.46
CA VAL A 75 4.96 15.97 -20.93
C VAL A 75 5.84 15.25 -21.96
N TYR A 76 5.50 15.30 -23.24
CA TYR A 76 6.33 14.77 -24.32
C TYR A 76 7.73 15.39 -24.31
N LEU A 77 7.84 16.73 -24.27
CA LEU A 77 9.12 17.43 -24.22
C LEU A 77 9.92 17.04 -22.98
N LEU A 78 9.27 17.03 -21.82
CA LEU A 78 9.89 16.64 -20.55
C LEU A 78 10.52 15.24 -20.62
N LEU A 79 9.83 14.27 -21.21
CA LEU A 79 10.37 12.90 -21.37
C LEU A 79 11.51 12.86 -22.39
N LYS A 80 11.44 13.65 -23.47
CA LYS A 80 12.43 13.69 -24.53
C LYS A 80 13.71 14.40 -24.11
N GLU A 81 13.59 15.57 -23.46
CA GLU A 81 14.74 16.37 -23.01
C GLU A 81 15.54 15.68 -21.89
N ASN A 82 14.92 14.78 -21.15
CA ASN A 82 15.58 13.98 -20.13
C ASN A 82 15.97 12.58 -20.61
N ASP A 83 15.89 12.30 -21.92
CA ASP A 83 16.24 11.02 -22.54
C ASP A 83 15.67 9.81 -21.80
N ILE A 84 14.37 9.85 -21.43
CA ILE A 84 13.75 8.79 -20.62
C ILE A 84 13.65 7.50 -21.41
N ASP A 85 14.33 6.45 -20.95
CA ASP A 85 14.28 5.09 -21.49
C ASP A 85 13.10 4.28 -20.96
N THR A 86 12.77 4.50 -19.70
CA THR A 86 11.74 3.74 -18.98
C THR A 86 10.81 4.68 -18.22
N LEU A 87 9.50 4.55 -18.44
CA LEU A 87 8.47 5.25 -17.69
C LEU A 87 7.61 4.27 -16.91
N ILE A 88 7.46 4.49 -15.58
CA ILE A 88 6.67 3.64 -14.69
C ILE A 88 5.58 4.49 -14.04
N PHE A 89 4.31 4.12 -14.21
CA PHE A 89 3.17 4.81 -13.60
C PHE A 89 2.07 3.84 -13.14
N SER A 90 1.13 4.31 -12.30
CA SER A 90 0.09 3.43 -11.71
C SER A 90 -1.33 3.94 -11.81
N THR A 91 -1.55 5.23 -12.04
CA THR A 91 -2.92 5.78 -12.05
C THR A 91 -3.55 5.79 -13.44
N SER A 92 -4.88 5.83 -13.51
CA SER A 92 -5.59 5.93 -14.79
C SER A 92 -5.31 7.24 -15.53
N GLN A 93 -5.10 8.33 -14.78
CA GLN A 93 -4.78 9.64 -15.37
C GLN A 93 -3.35 9.67 -15.91
N ASP A 94 -2.41 9.05 -15.20
CA ASP A 94 -1.01 8.97 -15.61
C ASP A 94 -0.84 8.02 -16.80
N LEU A 95 -1.59 6.91 -16.85
CA LEU A 95 -1.67 6.00 -17.99
C LEU A 95 -2.06 6.75 -19.27
N LYS A 96 -3.06 7.63 -19.19
CA LYS A 96 -3.56 8.37 -20.35
C LYS A 96 -2.58 9.47 -20.79
N LEU A 97 -2.19 10.34 -19.88
CA LEU A 97 -1.33 11.47 -20.20
C LEU A 97 0.14 11.02 -20.41
N GLY A 98 0.72 10.38 -19.39
CA GLY A 98 2.13 9.94 -19.41
C GLY A 98 2.36 8.82 -20.41
N GLY A 99 1.44 7.84 -20.52
CA GLY A 99 1.55 6.73 -21.47
C GLY A 99 1.51 7.18 -22.92
N ILE A 100 0.58 8.08 -23.28
CA ILE A 100 0.49 8.62 -24.67
C ILE A 100 1.74 9.47 -24.97
N ALA A 101 2.14 10.36 -24.06
CA ALA A 101 3.35 11.19 -24.22
C ALA A 101 4.61 10.32 -24.38
N ALA A 102 4.75 9.27 -23.59
CA ALA A 102 5.87 8.34 -23.69
C ALA A 102 5.91 7.58 -25.02
N LYS A 103 4.74 7.16 -25.54
CA LYS A 103 4.65 6.52 -26.85
C LYS A 103 5.10 7.47 -27.97
N LEU A 104 4.68 8.73 -27.91
CA LEU A 104 5.10 9.78 -28.87
C LEU A 104 6.59 10.09 -28.73
N ALA A 105 7.14 10.14 -27.54
CA ALA A 105 8.55 10.34 -27.25
C ALA A 105 9.42 9.10 -27.56
N ARG A 106 8.83 7.99 -28.02
CA ARG A 106 9.49 6.71 -28.31
C ARG A 106 10.24 6.13 -27.12
N VAL A 107 9.69 6.30 -25.91
CA VAL A 107 10.20 5.66 -24.69
C VAL A 107 10.19 4.14 -24.87
N ASN A 108 11.31 3.48 -24.62
CA ASN A 108 11.49 2.05 -24.89
C ASN A 108 10.59 1.17 -24.03
N LYS A 109 10.51 1.48 -22.73
CA LYS A 109 9.71 0.70 -21.76
C LYS A 109 8.67 1.59 -21.10
N ILE A 110 7.40 1.33 -21.41
CA ILE A 110 6.24 2.04 -20.86
C ILE A 110 5.50 1.05 -19.97
N ILE A 111 5.69 1.18 -18.67
CA ILE A 111 5.27 0.20 -17.68
C ILE A 111 4.09 0.71 -16.88
N TYR A 112 3.01 -0.06 -16.88
CA TYR A 112 1.86 0.18 -16.02
C TYR A 112 1.94 -0.70 -14.77
N ARG A 113 2.24 -0.09 -13.62
CA ARG A 113 2.21 -0.78 -12.34
C ARG A 113 0.80 -0.71 -11.75
N ARG A 114 0.09 -1.83 -11.76
CA ARG A 114 -1.24 -1.91 -11.17
C ARG A 114 -1.16 -2.24 -9.67
N GLY A 115 -1.66 -1.32 -8.83
CA GLY A 115 -1.65 -1.44 -7.39
C GLY A 115 -3.01 -1.68 -6.74
N LEU A 116 -4.07 -1.84 -7.53
CA LEU A 116 -5.44 -2.05 -7.04
C LEU A 116 -5.99 -3.37 -7.57
N ALA A 117 -6.38 -4.27 -6.68
CA ALA A 117 -7.07 -5.52 -7.01
C ALA A 117 -8.55 -5.25 -7.34
N HIS A 118 -8.76 -4.51 -8.42
CA HIS A 118 -10.08 -4.15 -8.93
C HIS A 118 -10.07 -4.20 -10.46
N PRO A 119 -11.11 -4.74 -11.12
CA PRO A 119 -11.16 -4.84 -12.57
C PRO A 119 -10.92 -3.49 -13.26
N ILE A 120 -10.14 -3.49 -14.33
CA ILE A 120 -9.96 -2.31 -15.17
C ILE A 120 -11.21 -2.16 -16.04
N ARG A 121 -11.75 -0.94 -16.12
CA ARG A 121 -12.88 -0.67 -17.01
C ARG A 121 -12.51 -0.99 -18.46
N GLY A 122 -13.30 -1.84 -19.10
CA GLY A 122 -13.10 -2.29 -20.49
C GLY A 122 -13.45 -1.25 -21.56
N SER A 123 -13.22 0.06 -21.31
CA SER A 123 -13.45 1.10 -22.30
C SER A 123 -12.51 0.95 -23.50
N PHE A 124 -12.93 1.40 -24.70
CA PHE A 124 -12.12 1.37 -25.91
C PHE A 124 -10.72 1.98 -25.69
N LEU A 125 -10.65 3.15 -25.06
CA LEU A 125 -9.39 3.83 -24.77
C LEU A 125 -8.48 2.99 -23.86
N ASN A 126 -9.01 2.42 -22.78
CA ASN A 126 -8.21 1.57 -21.89
C ASN A 126 -7.67 0.34 -22.63
N LYS A 127 -8.51 -0.31 -23.41
CA LYS A 127 -8.11 -1.45 -24.26
C LYS A 127 -7.00 -1.08 -25.22
N PHE A 128 -7.16 0.05 -25.93
CA PHE A 128 -6.15 0.57 -26.86
C PHE A 128 -4.82 0.86 -26.13
N LEU A 129 -4.85 1.60 -25.01
CA LEU A 129 -3.64 1.96 -24.26
C LEU A 129 -2.90 0.72 -23.74
N LEU A 130 -3.62 -0.21 -23.13
CA LEU A 130 -3.03 -1.41 -22.56
C LEU A 130 -2.48 -2.37 -23.63
N LYS A 131 -3.10 -2.39 -24.82
CA LYS A 131 -2.66 -3.24 -25.93
C LYS A 131 -1.49 -2.63 -26.70
N HIS A 132 -1.56 -1.34 -27.06
CA HIS A 132 -0.69 -0.72 -28.06
C HIS A 132 0.32 0.29 -27.49
N VAL A 133 0.09 0.84 -26.28
CA VAL A 133 0.97 1.83 -25.67
C VAL A 133 1.85 1.19 -24.60
N ILE A 134 1.23 0.43 -23.70
CA ILE A 134 1.96 -0.20 -22.58
C ILE A 134 2.81 -1.36 -23.09
N THR A 135 4.09 -1.38 -22.72
CA THR A 135 4.98 -2.50 -23.04
C THR A 135 4.80 -3.65 -22.06
N HIS A 136 4.61 -3.35 -20.76
CA HIS A 136 4.45 -4.36 -19.71
C HIS A 136 3.57 -3.88 -18.56
N ILE A 137 2.98 -4.82 -17.82
CA ILE A 137 2.15 -4.55 -16.65
C ILE A 137 2.73 -5.29 -15.45
N PHE A 138 3.04 -4.55 -14.38
CA PHE A 138 3.34 -5.15 -13.09
C PHE A 138 2.11 -5.12 -12.19
N ALA A 139 1.63 -6.28 -11.79
CA ALA A 139 0.61 -6.45 -10.77
C ALA A 139 1.30 -6.63 -9.41
N ASN A 140 0.82 -5.94 -8.38
CA ASN A 140 1.41 -6.04 -7.03
C ASN A 140 0.97 -7.27 -6.23
N SER A 141 0.10 -8.12 -6.81
CA SER A 141 -0.39 -9.37 -6.23
C SER A 141 -0.95 -10.28 -7.33
N GLU A 142 -1.09 -11.57 -7.06
CA GLU A 142 -1.77 -12.51 -7.99
C GLU A 142 -3.24 -12.13 -8.15
N GLU A 143 -3.90 -11.68 -7.08
CA GLU A 143 -5.26 -11.18 -7.15
C GLU A 143 -5.38 -9.95 -8.06
N THR A 144 -4.42 -9.02 -8.00
CA THR A 144 -4.37 -7.89 -8.93
C THR A 144 -4.18 -8.37 -10.38
N LYS A 145 -3.32 -9.36 -10.61
CA LYS A 145 -3.16 -9.99 -11.93
C LYS A 145 -4.47 -10.63 -12.42
N ARG A 146 -5.18 -11.33 -11.56
CA ARG A 146 -6.49 -11.93 -11.85
C ARG A 146 -7.50 -10.86 -12.27
N THR A 147 -7.62 -9.78 -11.49
CA THR A 147 -8.60 -8.70 -11.76
C THR A 147 -8.27 -7.90 -13.02
N ILE A 148 -7.00 -7.73 -13.40
CA ILE A 148 -6.62 -7.13 -14.70
C ILE A 148 -7.20 -7.97 -15.85
N ARG A 149 -7.13 -9.29 -15.76
CA ARG A 149 -7.57 -10.21 -16.82
C ARG A 149 -9.08 -10.36 -16.87
N GLU A 150 -9.81 -10.10 -15.81
CA GLU A 150 -11.25 -10.32 -15.72
C GLU A 150 -12.04 -9.69 -16.88
N ASN A 151 -11.78 -8.42 -17.18
CA ASN A 151 -12.45 -7.68 -18.27
C ASN A 151 -11.63 -7.61 -19.57
N LEU A 152 -10.38 -8.08 -19.57
CA LEU A 152 -9.41 -7.82 -20.65
C LEU A 152 -8.69 -9.10 -21.11
N ARG A 153 -9.16 -10.28 -20.71
CA ARG A 153 -8.48 -11.57 -20.91
C ARG A 153 -8.08 -11.84 -22.38
N SER A 154 -8.93 -11.49 -23.33
CA SER A 154 -8.70 -11.70 -24.76
C SER A 154 -7.79 -10.63 -25.39
N GLN A 155 -7.44 -9.58 -24.67
CA GLN A 155 -6.78 -8.38 -25.25
C GLN A 155 -5.38 -8.12 -24.70
N ILE A 156 -5.05 -8.68 -23.54
CA ILE A 156 -3.74 -8.57 -22.91
C ILE A 156 -3.14 -9.96 -22.77
N PRO A 157 -2.07 -10.29 -23.53
CA PRO A 157 -1.37 -11.55 -23.40
C PRO A 157 -0.88 -11.78 -21.96
N GLU A 158 -0.88 -13.01 -21.49
CA GLU A 158 -0.48 -13.33 -20.10
C GLU A 158 0.98 -12.98 -19.81
N ASN A 159 1.86 -13.19 -20.78
CA ASN A 159 3.28 -12.83 -20.69
C ASN A 159 3.55 -11.33 -20.57
N LYS A 160 2.54 -10.49 -20.85
CA LYS A 160 2.61 -9.04 -20.64
C LYS A 160 2.36 -8.62 -19.18
N ILE A 161 1.94 -9.55 -18.33
CA ILE A 161 1.61 -9.26 -16.92
C ILE A 161 2.50 -10.10 -16.01
N THR A 162 3.32 -9.45 -15.20
CA THR A 162 4.15 -10.09 -14.18
C THR A 162 3.72 -9.65 -12.79
N VAL A 163 3.67 -10.58 -11.84
CA VAL A 163 3.47 -10.23 -10.43
C VAL A 163 4.79 -9.77 -9.83
N LEU A 164 4.77 -8.54 -9.32
CA LEU A 164 5.88 -7.95 -8.59
C LEU A 164 5.34 -7.43 -7.24
N TYR A 165 5.50 -8.25 -6.22
CA TYR A 165 5.13 -7.85 -4.86
C TYR A 165 5.88 -6.60 -4.43
N ASN A 166 5.19 -5.73 -3.69
CA ASN A 166 5.86 -4.59 -3.08
C ASN A 166 6.83 -5.08 -2.01
N GLY A 167 8.03 -4.50 -2.02
CA GLY A 167 9.01 -4.74 -0.97
C GLY A 167 8.90 -3.72 0.16
N ILE A 168 9.47 -4.08 1.30
CA ILE A 168 9.69 -3.17 2.44
C ILE A 168 11.17 -3.24 2.83
N LYS A 169 11.73 -2.11 3.27
CA LYS A 169 13.09 -2.11 3.84
C LYS A 169 13.11 -2.98 5.09
N THR A 170 13.99 -3.96 5.10
CA THR A 170 14.18 -4.86 6.24
C THR A 170 15.44 -4.54 7.05
N SER A 171 16.31 -3.69 6.53
CA SER A 171 17.48 -3.15 7.18
C SER A 171 17.14 -1.83 7.87
N LYS A 172 17.69 -1.60 9.05
CA LYS A 172 17.50 -0.35 9.83
C LYS A 172 16.04 -0.07 10.21
N VAL A 173 15.22 -1.11 10.40
CA VAL A 173 13.90 -0.96 10.99
C VAL A 173 14.09 -0.63 12.48
N ASP A 174 13.45 0.44 12.91
CA ASP A 174 13.44 0.78 14.34
C ASP A 174 12.48 -0.19 15.06
N THR A 175 13.05 -1.11 15.82
CA THR A 175 12.29 -2.12 16.59
C THR A 175 12.18 -1.79 18.08
N GLU A 176 12.70 -0.65 18.52
CA GLU A 176 12.80 -0.29 19.92
C GLU A 176 11.93 0.91 20.32
N THR A 177 11.90 1.95 19.49
CA THR A 177 11.11 3.15 19.76
C THR A 177 9.62 2.82 19.84
N GLN A 178 8.99 3.30 20.91
CA GLN A 178 7.53 3.21 21.09
C GLN A 178 6.92 4.62 21.10
N LEU A 179 5.63 4.71 20.83
CA LEU A 179 4.89 5.98 20.96
C LEU A 179 4.50 6.21 22.41
N GLU A 180 4.91 7.37 22.95
CA GLU A 180 4.63 7.77 24.33
C GLU A 180 3.13 7.89 24.63
N GLU A 181 2.31 8.16 23.59
CA GLU A 181 0.86 8.27 23.69
C GLU A 181 0.18 6.91 23.88
N ILE A 182 0.85 5.80 23.51
CA ILE A 182 0.32 4.44 23.67
C ILE A 182 0.78 3.89 25.01
N LYS A 183 -0.10 4.00 26.02
CA LYS A 183 0.17 3.56 27.39
C LYS A 183 -0.76 2.44 27.81
N ARG A 184 -0.21 1.52 28.62
CA ARG A 184 -1.00 0.49 29.30
C ARG A 184 -1.40 0.99 30.69
N ASN A 185 -2.65 0.80 31.04
CA ASN A 185 -3.13 1.12 32.39
C ASN A 185 -2.74 0.02 33.38
N ASN A 186 -2.56 -1.20 32.90
CA ASN A 186 -2.12 -2.33 33.69
C ASN A 186 -1.37 -3.37 32.82
N PRO A 187 -0.54 -4.25 33.42
CA PRO A 187 0.25 -5.25 32.67
C PRO A 187 -0.56 -6.27 31.88
N LYS A 188 -1.84 -6.48 32.21
CA LYS A 188 -2.73 -7.43 31.51
C LYS A 188 -3.45 -6.79 30.32
N GLU A 189 -3.38 -5.47 30.18
CA GLU A 189 -4.04 -4.75 29.11
C GLU A 189 -3.37 -5.06 27.76
N ILE A 190 -4.15 -5.48 26.79
CA ILE A 190 -3.69 -5.78 25.42
C ILE A 190 -3.89 -4.56 24.55
N ILE A 191 -2.85 -4.18 23.81
CA ILE A 191 -2.89 -3.08 22.86
C ILE A 191 -3.17 -3.61 21.47
N LEU A 192 -4.37 -3.33 20.97
CA LEU A 192 -4.78 -3.62 19.61
C LEU A 192 -4.46 -2.41 18.73
N GLY A 193 -3.96 -2.63 17.52
CA GLY A 193 -3.60 -1.57 16.60
C GLY A 193 -4.24 -1.75 15.22
N ASN A 194 -4.64 -0.63 14.62
CA ASN A 194 -5.02 -0.53 13.22
C ASN A 194 -4.36 0.71 12.62
N ALA A 195 -3.92 0.63 11.36
CA ALA A 195 -3.35 1.78 10.67
C ALA A 195 -3.84 1.84 9.22
N GLY A 196 -4.32 3.02 8.82
CA GLY A 196 -4.81 3.26 7.47
C GLY A 196 -5.72 4.47 7.37
N ARG A 197 -6.04 4.88 6.13
CA ARG A 197 -6.96 5.98 5.90
C ARG A 197 -8.35 5.65 6.49
N LEU A 198 -8.96 6.59 7.19
CA LEU A 198 -10.31 6.43 7.74
C LEU A 198 -11.32 6.53 6.60
N SER A 199 -11.70 5.40 6.02
CA SER A 199 -12.54 5.31 4.83
C SER A 199 -13.36 4.02 4.82
N LYS A 200 -14.45 4.01 4.05
CA LYS A 200 -15.30 2.80 3.88
C LYS A 200 -14.49 1.58 3.46
N GLN A 201 -13.49 1.77 2.60
CA GLN A 201 -12.59 0.71 2.16
C GLN A 201 -11.90 0.00 3.33
N LYS A 202 -11.47 0.75 4.34
CA LYS A 202 -10.68 0.23 5.47
C LYS A 202 -11.53 -0.38 6.58
N GLY A 203 -12.85 -0.15 6.56
CA GLY A 203 -13.82 -0.84 7.42
C GLY A 203 -13.63 -0.65 8.92
N GLN A 204 -13.04 0.50 9.37
CA GLN A 204 -12.75 0.72 10.80
C GLN A 204 -14.00 0.68 11.68
N ILE A 205 -15.18 0.89 11.10
CA ILE A 205 -16.44 0.75 11.85
C ILE A 205 -16.61 -0.68 12.41
N LEU A 206 -16.13 -1.71 11.70
CA LEU A 206 -16.17 -3.10 12.14
C LEU A 206 -15.25 -3.35 13.36
N LEU A 207 -14.20 -2.55 13.52
CA LEU A 207 -13.36 -2.62 14.72
C LEU A 207 -14.06 -2.06 15.95
N LEU A 208 -15.04 -1.17 15.78
CA LEU A 208 -15.90 -0.72 16.89
C LEU A 208 -16.87 -1.82 17.33
N ASP A 209 -17.31 -2.69 16.40
CA ASP A 209 -18.12 -3.86 16.73
C ASP A 209 -17.30 -4.85 17.57
N LEU A 210 -16.07 -5.16 17.16
CA LEU A 210 -15.12 -5.93 17.95
C LEU A 210 -14.89 -5.31 19.33
N ALA A 211 -14.56 -4.01 19.38
CA ALA A 211 -14.29 -3.30 20.63
C ALA A 211 -15.49 -3.35 21.60
N ASN A 212 -16.71 -3.22 21.08
CA ASN A 212 -17.92 -3.33 21.88
C ASN A 212 -18.07 -4.72 22.51
N VAL A 213 -17.80 -5.80 21.75
CA VAL A 213 -17.85 -7.18 22.29
C VAL A 213 -16.80 -7.38 23.37
N LEU A 214 -15.56 -6.92 23.15
CA LEU A 214 -14.48 -7.04 24.14
C LEU A 214 -14.82 -6.26 25.43
N PHE A 215 -15.39 -5.06 25.27
CA PHE A 215 -15.82 -4.21 26.39
C PHE A 215 -16.92 -4.88 27.22
N GLN A 216 -17.96 -5.44 26.57
CA GLN A 216 -19.01 -6.19 27.26
C GLN A 216 -18.50 -7.43 27.99
N LYS A 217 -17.48 -8.09 27.45
CA LYS A 217 -16.78 -9.22 28.11
C LYS A 217 -15.81 -8.78 29.21
N LYS A 218 -15.67 -7.47 29.48
CA LYS A 218 -14.76 -6.90 30.48
C LYS A 218 -13.29 -7.31 30.27
N ILE A 219 -12.88 -7.51 29.04
CA ILE A 219 -11.49 -7.80 28.68
C ILE A 219 -10.68 -6.49 28.78
N PRO A 220 -9.51 -6.48 29.45
CA PRO A 220 -8.67 -5.31 29.52
C PRO A 220 -7.93 -5.09 28.17
N PHE A 221 -8.34 -4.10 27.40
CA PHE A 221 -7.72 -3.75 26.13
C PHE A 221 -7.79 -2.25 25.85
N LYS A 222 -6.95 -1.80 24.93
CA LYS A 222 -7.10 -0.54 24.18
C LYS A 222 -6.96 -0.81 22.70
N LEU A 223 -7.72 -0.10 21.89
CA LEU A 223 -7.66 -0.13 20.42
C LEU A 223 -7.21 1.25 19.93
N TYR A 224 -6.02 1.30 19.33
CA TYR A 224 -5.49 2.50 18.71
C TYR A 224 -5.65 2.42 17.20
N ILE A 225 -6.30 3.45 16.62
CA ILE A 225 -6.54 3.56 15.18
C ILE A 225 -5.75 4.74 14.65
N ALA A 226 -4.66 4.45 13.92
CA ALA A 226 -3.79 5.44 13.31
C ALA A 226 -4.24 5.78 11.89
N GLY A 227 -4.46 7.05 11.61
CA GLY A 227 -4.84 7.55 10.28
C GLY A 227 -5.85 8.70 10.34
N THR A 228 -6.06 9.31 9.18
CA THR A 228 -7.06 10.36 8.96
C THR A 228 -7.91 10.01 7.75
N GLY A 229 -9.09 10.61 7.62
CA GLY A 229 -9.96 10.38 6.45
C GLY A 229 -11.38 10.87 6.64
N GLU A 230 -12.19 10.60 5.63
CA GLU A 230 -13.59 11.09 5.54
C GLU A 230 -14.52 10.55 6.63
N LEU A 231 -14.17 9.39 7.23
CA LEU A 231 -14.99 8.78 8.27
C LEU A 231 -14.62 9.19 9.70
N GLN A 232 -13.68 10.12 9.90
CA GLN A 232 -13.24 10.51 11.24
C GLN A 232 -14.41 10.92 12.13
N ASN A 233 -15.22 11.88 11.70
CA ASN A 233 -16.38 12.38 12.48
C ASN A 233 -17.44 11.29 12.71
N GLU A 234 -17.58 10.35 11.82
CA GLU A 234 -18.51 9.21 11.96
C GLU A 234 -17.99 8.25 13.05
N LEU A 235 -16.71 7.91 13.00
CA LEU A 235 -16.08 7.04 14.00
C LEU A 235 -16.14 7.67 15.40
N GLU A 236 -15.83 8.96 15.54
CA GLU A 236 -15.93 9.70 16.82
C GLU A 236 -17.34 9.63 17.42
N ARG A 237 -18.38 9.82 16.58
CA ARG A 237 -19.77 9.70 17.02
C ARG A 237 -20.13 8.29 17.46
N GLU A 238 -19.73 7.28 16.70
CA GLU A 238 -20.00 5.87 17.03
C GLU A 238 -19.24 5.41 18.28
N ILE A 239 -17.98 5.85 18.49
CA ILE A 239 -17.22 5.62 19.72
C ILE A 239 -17.97 6.17 20.94
N LYS A 240 -18.46 7.43 20.86
CA LYS A 240 -19.22 8.07 21.91
C LYS A 240 -20.56 7.35 22.18
N LYS A 241 -21.31 7.01 21.14
CA LYS A 241 -22.60 6.33 21.22
C LYS A 241 -22.50 4.95 21.90
N ARG A 242 -21.36 4.27 21.73
CA ARG A 242 -21.10 2.94 22.32
C ARG A 242 -20.37 3.00 23.66
N ASN A 243 -20.10 4.18 24.19
CA ASN A 243 -19.34 4.40 25.45
C ASN A 243 -17.93 3.78 25.41
N LEU A 244 -17.24 3.88 24.27
CA LEU A 244 -15.92 3.30 24.05
C LEU A 244 -14.77 4.33 24.11
N GLN A 245 -15.00 5.57 24.62
CA GLN A 245 -14.02 6.67 24.57
C GLN A 245 -12.73 6.34 25.33
N GLU A 246 -12.82 5.54 26.39
CA GLU A 246 -11.67 5.13 27.21
C GLU A 246 -10.89 3.94 26.62
N THR A 247 -11.48 3.24 25.62
CA THR A 247 -10.91 2.01 25.07
C THR A 247 -10.53 2.10 23.61
N VAL A 248 -11.16 3.01 22.84
CA VAL A 248 -10.87 3.21 21.41
C VAL A 248 -10.36 4.63 21.17
N ILE A 249 -9.14 4.73 20.69
CA ILE A 249 -8.42 5.99 20.50
C ILE A 249 -8.11 6.22 19.01
N LEU A 250 -8.63 7.31 18.44
CA LEU A 250 -8.25 7.78 17.11
C LEU A 250 -7.00 8.65 17.23
N MET A 251 -5.88 8.21 16.69
CA MET A 251 -4.58 8.88 16.84
C MET A 251 -4.31 9.98 15.79
N GLY A 252 -5.19 10.11 14.79
CA GLY A 252 -4.85 10.94 13.63
C GLY A 252 -3.68 10.39 12.83
N PHE A 253 -2.99 11.27 12.09
CA PHE A 253 -1.86 10.87 11.25
C PHE A 253 -0.61 10.58 12.09
N VAL A 254 -0.17 9.33 12.09
CA VAL A 254 1.07 8.89 12.76
C VAL A 254 2.24 8.94 11.78
N LYS A 255 3.26 9.77 12.08
CA LYS A 255 4.46 9.91 11.24
C LYS A 255 5.41 8.72 11.35
N ASN A 256 5.62 8.23 12.56
CA ASN A 256 6.49 7.08 12.83
C ASN A 256 5.67 5.81 12.96
N ILE A 257 5.48 5.12 11.83
CA ILE A 257 4.71 3.86 11.79
C ILE A 257 5.45 2.72 12.50
N ASP A 258 6.78 2.74 12.52
CA ASP A 258 7.59 1.75 13.20
C ASP A 258 7.34 1.82 14.71
N ALA A 259 7.39 3.03 15.28
CA ALA A 259 7.08 3.24 16.69
C ALA A 259 5.63 2.84 17.05
N PHE A 260 4.66 3.10 16.16
CA PHE A 260 3.29 2.62 16.33
C PHE A 260 3.24 1.10 16.37
N MET A 261 3.86 0.44 15.40
CA MET A 261 3.88 -1.03 15.35
C MET A 261 4.59 -1.63 16.55
N ASN A 262 5.66 -1.02 17.06
CA ASN A 262 6.33 -1.49 18.27
C ASN A 262 5.42 -1.41 19.52
N SER A 263 4.55 -0.41 19.58
CA SER A 263 3.71 -0.12 20.74
C SER A 263 2.48 -1.04 20.89
N ILE A 264 2.11 -1.77 19.84
CA ILE A 264 0.93 -2.65 19.85
C ILE A 264 1.28 -4.12 20.07
N ASP A 265 0.31 -4.94 20.47
CA ASP A 265 0.45 -6.39 20.64
C ASP A 265 -0.10 -7.19 19.44
N ILE A 266 -1.22 -6.75 18.89
CA ILE A 266 -1.95 -7.42 17.82
C ILE A 266 -2.33 -6.36 16.76
N PHE A 267 -2.06 -6.64 15.51
CA PHE A 267 -2.49 -5.80 14.41
C PHE A 267 -3.80 -6.30 13.80
N LEU A 268 -4.79 -5.41 13.68
CA LEU A 268 -6.11 -5.70 13.13
C LEU A 268 -6.31 -5.01 11.80
N LEU A 269 -6.72 -5.74 10.75
CA LEU A 269 -7.05 -5.16 9.45
C LEU A 269 -8.49 -5.54 9.04
N SER A 270 -9.40 -4.61 9.21
CA SER A 270 -10.82 -4.74 8.87
C SER A 270 -11.17 -4.32 7.44
N SER A 271 -10.18 -4.11 6.58
CA SER A 271 -10.39 -3.65 5.20
C SER A 271 -11.33 -4.57 4.44
N ILE A 272 -12.19 -3.95 3.61
CA ILE A 272 -13.13 -4.65 2.73
C ILE A 272 -12.44 -5.05 1.41
N TRP A 273 -11.43 -4.32 0.99
CA TRP A 273 -10.55 -4.65 -0.12
C TRP A 273 -9.18 -3.96 0.00
N GLU A 274 -8.14 -4.63 -0.50
CA GLU A 274 -6.76 -4.15 -0.51
C GLU A 274 -6.12 -4.36 -1.89
N GLY A 275 -5.19 -3.49 -2.25
CA GLY A 275 -4.35 -3.71 -3.42
C GLY A 275 -3.20 -4.68 -3.11
N PHE A 276 -2.43 -4.37 -2.07
CA PHE A 276 -1.36 -5.21 -1.55
C PHE A 276 -1.42 -5.36 -0.03
N GLY A 277 -1.83 -4.30 0.71
CA GLY A 277 -1.84 -4.33 2.17
C GLY A 277 -0.44 -4.11 2.77
N TYR A 278 0.24 -3.04 2.37
CA TYR A 278 1.55 -2.66 2.94
C TYR A 278 1.59 -2.72 4.46
N VAL A 279 0.52 -2.28 5.11
CA VAL A 279 0.40 -2.23 6.56
C VAL A 279 0.48 -3.61 7.23
N LEU A 280 0.10 -4.69 6.51
CA LEU A 280 0.28 -6.07 6.97
C LEU A 280 1.78 -6.43 7.03
N VAL A 281 2.52 -6.05 5.99
CA VAL A 281 3.96 -6.28 5.92
C VAL A 281 4.68 -5.42 6.97
N GLU A 282 4.22 -4.19 7.21
CA GLU A 282 4.70 -3.30 8.28
C GLU A 282 4.46 -3.90 9.67
N ALA A 283 3.29 -4.49 9.94
CA ALA A 283 3.03 -5.20 11.19
C ALA A 283 3.92 -6.45 11.34
N MET A 284 4.06 -7.24 10.27
CA MET A 284 4.86 -8.47 10.30
C MET A 284 6.35 -8.21 10.51
N ILE A 285 6.94 -7.12 9.99
CA ILE A 285 8.35 -6.82 10.20
C ILE A 285 8.63 -6.46 11.67
N HIS A 286 7.62 -5.96 12.37
CA HIS A 286 7.65 -5.72 13.83
C HIS A 286 7.17 -6.92 14.65
N SER A 287 7.13 -8.12 14.05
CA SER A 287 6.71 -9.36 14.71
C SER A 287 5.30 -9.28 15.33
N LYS A 288 4.38 -8.52 14.73
CA LYS A 288 3.01 -8.45 15.24
C LYS A 288 2.15 -9.51 14.58
N PRO A 289 1.43 -10.35 15.36
CA PRO A 289 0.42 -11.24 14.82
C PRO A 289 -0.74 -10.43 14.26
N ILE A 290 -1.40 -10.97 13.25
CA ILE A 290 -2.42 -10.26 12.47
C ILE A 290 -3.76 -10.98 12.60
N VAL A 291 -4.85 -10.21 12.75
CA VAL A 291 -6.20 -10.67 12.40
C VAL A 291 -6.71 -9.80 11.27
N ALA A 292 -7.08 -10.43 10.16
CA ALA A 292 -7.54 -9.70 8.97
C ALA A 292 -8.62 -10.48 8.24
N PHE A 293 -9.45 -9.77 7.45
CA PHE A 293 -10.35 -10.47 6.54
C PHE A 293 -9.59 -11.14 5.40
N LYS A 294 -10.04 -12.32 5.01
CA LYS A 294 -9.56 -13.11 3.87
C LYS A 294 -10.08 -12.52 2.57
N ILE A 295 -9.56 -11.36 2.22
CA ILE A 295 -10.00 -10.60 1.04
C ILE A 295 -8.80 -10.31 0.13
N THR A 296 -9.09 -10.17 -1.16
CA THR A 296 -8.13 -9.73 -2.19
C THR A 296 -6.71 -10.30 -1.98
N SER A 297 -5.72 -9.44 -1.74
CA SER A 297 -4.31 -9.83 -1.59
C SER A 297 -3.89 -10.27 -0.16
N ASN A 298 -4.76 -10.14 0.84
CA ASN A 298 -4.40 -10.49 2.22
C ASN A 298 -3.90 -11.95 2.36
N PRO A 299 -4.51 -12.97 1.68
CA PRO A 299 -4.02 -14.35 1.73
C PRO A 299 -2.64 -14.57 1.10
N GLU A 300 -2.18 -13.65 0.26
CA GLU A 300 -0.83 -13.71 -0.32
C GLU A 300 0.23 -13.24 0.68
N ILE A 301 -0.15 -12.40 1.66
CA ILE A 301 0.73 -11.84 2.68
C ILE A 301 0.66 -12.66 3.96
N VAL A 302 -0.54 -12.80 4.52
CA VAL A 302 -0.77 -13.53 5.77
C VAL A 302 -1.07 -15.00 5.47
N ILE A 303 -0.35 -15.90 6.13
CA ILE A 303 -0.67 -17.34 6.09
C ILE A 303 -1.54 -17.64 7.31
N HIS A 304 -2.78 -18.05 7.05
CA HIS A 304 -3.75 -18.41 8.09
C HIS A 304 -3.18 -19.43 9.06
N GLU A 305 -3.40 -19.21 10.37
CA GLU A 305 -2.89 -20.00 11.49
C GLU A 305 -1.37 -20.09 11.64
N LYS A 306 -0.60 -19.48 10.72
CA LYS A 306 0.87 -19.48 10.80
C LYS A 306 1.45 -18.12 11.15
N THR A 307 1.04 -17.08 10.43
CA THR A 307 1.53 -15.71 10.63
C THR A 307 0.45 -14.75 11.12
N GLY A 308 -0.76 -15.24 11.30
CA GLY A 308 -1.94 -14.52 11.73
C GLY A 308 -3.21 -15.29 11.38
N PHE A 309 -4.36 -14.72 11.65
CA PHE A 309 -5.65 -15.28 11.31
C PHE A 309 -6.29 -14.53 10.16
N LEU A 310 -6.82 -15.28 9.18
CA LEU A 310 -7.63 -14.76 8.07
C LEU A 310 -9.07 -15.24 8.26
N VAL A 311 -9.98 -14.30 8.30
CA VAL A 311 -11.40 -14.52 8.55
C VAL A 311 -12.21 -14.20 7.28
N ASP A 312 -13.19 -15.01 6.94
CA ASP A 312 -14.05 -14.74 5.80
C ASP A 312 -14.91 -13.49 6.05
N TYR A 313 -14.91 -12.55 5.09
CA TYR A 313 -15.68 -11.32 5.20
C TYR A 313 -17.17 -11.60 4.90
N PRO A 314 -18.12 -11.04 5.64
CA PRO A 314 -18.00 -10.12 6.79
C PRO A 314 -18.18 -10.77 8.17
N ASN A 315 -17.70 -12.01 8.38
CA ASN A 315 -17.93 -12.80 9.60
C ASN A 315 -17.23 -12.15 10.82
N MET A 316 -17.95 -11.26 11.50
CA MET A 316 -17.44 -10.59 12.71
C MET A 316 -17.34 -11.50 13.92
N ASP A 317 -18.17 -12.53 14.04
CA ASP A 317 -18.10 -13.48 15.16
C ASP A 317 -16.77 -14.24 15.14
N ASP A 318 -16.35 -14.70 13.95
CA ASP A 318 -15.05 -15.34 13.79
C ASP A 318 -13.90 -14.32 13.95
N PHE A 319 -14.05 -13.09 13.49
CA PHE A 319 -13.04 -12.05 13.69
C PHE A 319 -12.81 -11.77 15.18
N VAL A 320 -13.87 -11.69 15.96
CA VAL A 320 -13.81 -11.57 17.43
C VAL A 320 -13.17 -12.81 18.04
N TYR A 321 -13.59 -14.01 17.64
CA TYR A 321 -13.06 -15.27 18.16
C TYR A 321 -11.54 -15.38 17.94
N GLN A 322 -11.06 -15.12 16.74
CA GLN A 322 -9.63 -15.18 16.41
C GLN A 322 -8.82 -14.09 17.15
N THR A 323 -9.43 -12.93 17.37
CA THR A 323 -8.80 -11.88 18.18
C THR A 323 -8.66 -12.31 19.64
N LEU A 324 -9.68 -12.95 20.19
CA LEU A 324 -9.64 -13.50 21.55
C LEU A 324 -8.56 -14.57 21.74
N GLN A 325 -8.39 -15.47 20.76
CA GLN A 325 -7.31 -16.46 20.78
C GLN A 325 -5.93 -15.80 20.93
N LEU A 326 -5.71 -14.67 20.25
CA LEU A 326 -4.46 -13.93 20.39
C LEU A 326 -4.38 -13.13 21.69
N ILE A 327 -5.48 -12.61 22.21
CA ILE A 327 -5.51 -11.90 23.50
C ILE A 327 -5.14 -12.84 24.64
N GLU A 328 -5.69 -14.04 24.66
CA GLU A 328 -5.55 -15.01 25.74
C GLU A 328 -4.22 -15.77 25.69
N ASN A 329 -3.60 -15.89 24.52
CA ASN A 329 -2.40 -16.70 24.33
C ASN A 329 -1.18 -15.88 23.91
N SER A 330 -0.37 -15.45 24.88
CA SER A 330 0.85 -14.67 24.63
C SER A 330 1.93 -15.45 23.84
N GLN A 331 2.01 -16.77 24.06
CA GLN A 331 2.96 -17.61 23.33
C GLN A 331 2.59 -17.68 21.84
N LEU A 332 1.30 -17.86 21.52
CA LEU A 332 0.79 -17.85 20.15
C LEU A 332 1.09 -16.52 19.44
N ARG A 333 0.92 -15.38 20.16
CA ARG A 333 1.29 -14.06 19.62
C ARG A 333 2.75 -14.01 19.22
N LYS A 334 3.66 -14.45 20.10
CA LYS A 334 5.11 -14.46 19.84
C LYS A 334 5.47 -15.34 18.64
N GLU A 335 4.92 -16.55 18.60
CA GLU A 335 5.19 -17.50 17.50
C GLU A 335 4.70 -17.00 16.13
N MET A 336 3.46 -16.52 16.08
CA MET A 336 2.90 -15.97 14.83
C MET A 336 3.67 -14.73 14.37
N GLY A 337 4.01 -13.85 15.31
CA GLY A 337 4.81 -12.67 15.02
C GLY A 337 6.18 -13.01 14.46
N ALA A 338 6.91 -13.95 15.09
CA ALA A 338 8.22 -14.40 14.63
C ALA A 338 8.16 -15.03 13.22
N ARG A 339 7.15 -15.88 12.96
CA ARG A 339 6.93 -16.46 11.62
C ARG A 339 6.57 -15.37 10.59
N GLY A 340 5.82 -14.33 11.01
CA GLY A 340 5.51 -13.15 10.20
C GLY A 340 6.78 -12.43 9.76
N LEU A 341 7.67 -12.10 10.70
CA LEU A 341 8.97 -11.48 10.43
C LEU A 341 9.82 -12.32 9.46
N SER A 342 9.91 -13.64 9.69
CA SER A 342 10.65 -14.54 8.81
C SER A 342 10.11 -14.50 7.37
N ARG A 343 8.78 -14.52 7.20
CA ARG A 343 8.13 -14.42 5.90
C ARG A 343 8.42 -13.10 5.18
N VAL A 344 8.43 -11.96 5.90
CA VAL A 344 8.80 -10.67 5.30
C VAL A 344 10.23 -10.71 4.79
N LYS A 345 11.16 -11.21 5.60
CA LYS A 345 12.56 -11.36 5.21
C LYS A 345 12.79 -12.31 4.03
N GLU A 346 11.91 -13.30 3.84
CA GLU A 346 11.99 -14.23 2.71
C GLU A 346 11.34 -13.68 1.42
N LYS A 347 10.17 -13.02 1.51
CA LYS A 347 9.33 -12.75 0.33
C LYS A 347 9.12 -11.29 -0.01
N PHE A 348 9.29 -10.39 0.95
CA PHE A 348 8.88 -8.99 0.81
C PHE A 348 10.02 -7.99 1.07
N LYS A 349 11.28 -8.40 0.85
CA LYS A 349 12.41 -7.45 0.88
C LYS A 349 12.32 -6.46 -0.27
N LEU A 350 12.61 -5.19 0.01
CA LEU A 350 12.64 -4.14 -1.01
C LEU A 350 13.72 -4.42 -2.06
N GLU A 351 14.89 -4.86 -1.63
CA GLU A 351 16.04 -5.17 -2.48
C GLU A 351 15.70 -6.26 -3.52
N ASP A 352 14.94 -7.28 -3.11
CA ASP A 352 14.50 -8.36 -4.00
C ASP A 352 13.45 -7.84 -5.02
N SER A 353 12.53 -6.98 -4.58
CA SER A 353 11.55 -6.34 -5.46
C SER A 353 12.23 -5.48 -6.52
N ILE A 354 13.19 -4.63 -6.10
CA ILE A 354 14.01 -3.80 -7.01
C ILE A 354 14.81 -4.67 -7.98
N SER A 355 15.46 -5.72 -7.50
CA SER A 355 16.26 -6.61 -8.35
C SER A 355 15.44 -7.39 -9.37
N ARG A 356 14.18 -7.74 -9.04
CA ARG A 356 13.24 -8.34 -10.00
C ARG A 356 12.81 -7.33 -11.07
N LEU A 357 12.51 -6.09 -10.67
CA LEU A 357 12.19 -5.02 -11.60
C LEU A 357 13.38 -4.72 -12.51
N GLU A 358 14.60 -4.61 -11.96
CA GLU A 358 15.84 -4.37 -12.70
C GLU A 358 16.10 -5.45 -13.77
N ARG A 359 15.96 -6.74 -13.41
CA ARG A 359 16.09 -7.85 -14.38
C ARG A 359 15.16 -7.69 -15.58
N TYR A 360 13.93 -7.30 -15.34
CA TYR A 360 12.98 -7.02 -16.43
C TYR A 360 13.44 -5.81 -17.28
N LEU A 361 13.96 -4.77 -16.64
CA LEU A 361 14.47 -3.60 -17.37
C LEU A 361 15.72 -3.91 -18.19
N SER A 362 16.47 -4.94 -17.84
CA SER A 362 17.71 -5.33 -18.55
C SER A 362 17.47 -6.24 -19.76
N GLN A 363 16.31 -6.85 -19.85
CA GLN A 363 15.84 -7.61 -21.03
C GLN A 363 15.38 -6.65 -22.14
#